data_e4411ab06216034b65cde6d68aa1b8b5
#
_entry.id   e4411ab06216034b65cde6d68aa1b8b5
#
_cell.length_a   1.000
_cell.length_b   1.000
_cell.length_c   1.000
_cell.angle_alpha   90.00
_cell.angle_beta   90.00
_cell.angle_gamma   90.00
#
_symmetry.space_group_name_H-M   'P 1'
#
loop_
_entity.id
_entity.type
_entity.pdbx_description
1 polymer ?
#
loop_
_entity_poly.entity_id
_entity_poly.type
_entity_poly.pdbx_seq_one_letter_code
_entity_poly.pdbx_strand_id
1 'polypeptide(L)'
;MFHRNLLHALLALWCWLAAAQSATAATVLVVGDSLRAAYGLRREDGWVHLLQQQLPEHVFINASISGETSGNGLARLPALLQQHRPDVLVIELGANDGLRGLPLPALRNNLQAMIDLGRQAGCRMLLLGIQIPPNYGPRYARQFADIYPQLAEKNGIAVVPFFLQAIAGDAVHFQPDTIHPTAAAQPRILATVRPALEPLLQP
;
A
#
# COMPACT_ATOMS: atom_id res chain seq x y z
N MET A 1 -22.27 -54.37 -14.00
CA MET A 1 -21.99 -53.59 -12.77
C MET A 1 -20.68 -52.80 -12.83
N PHE A 2 -19.67 -53.24 -13.57
CA PHE A 2 -18.33 -52.61 -13.67
C PHE A 2 -18.28 -51.26 -14.41
N HIS A 3 -19.13 -50.99 -15.40
CA HIS A 3 -19.08 -49.74 -16.20
C HIS A 3 -19.62 -48.51 -15.48
N ARG A 4 -20.52 -48.67 -14.50
CA ARG A 4 -21.09 -47.54 -13.74
C ARG A 4 -20.10 -46.92 -12.76
N ASN A 5 -19.22 -47.73 -12.17
CA ASN A 5 -18.24 -47.28 -11.19
C ASN A 5 -17.05 -46.56 -11.85
N LEU A 6 -16.73 -46.91 -13.12
CA LEU A 6 -15.65 -46.21 -13.87
C LEU A 6 -16.05 -44.78 -14.26
N LEU A 7 -17.33 -44.57 -14.58
CA LEU A 7 -17.83 -43.21 -14.93
C LEU A 7 -17.82 -42.26 -13.73
N HIS A 8 -18.13 -42.75 -12.54
CA HIS A 8 -18.12 -41.95 -11.31
C HIS A 8 -16.69 -41.63 -10.87
N ALA A 9 -15.73 -42.52 -11.09
CA ALA A 9 -14.31 -42.26 -10.79
C ALA A 9 -13.70 -41.20 -11.72
N LEU A 10 -14.06 -41.19 -13.00
CA LEU A 10 -13.61 -40.22 -13.98
C LEU A 10 -14.23 -38.83 -13.74
N LEU A 11 -15.50 -38.73 -13.33
CA LEU A 11 -16.14 -37.47 -12.94
C LEU A 11 -15.55 -36.88 -11.66
N ALA A 12 -15.20 -37.70 -10.66
CA ALA A 12 -14.55 -37.27 -9.44
C ALA A 12 -13.13 -36.75 -9.72
N LEU A 13 -12.38 -37.36 -10.63
CA LEU A 13 -11.04 -36.91 -11.03
C LEU A 13 -11.08 -35.56 -11.77
N TRP A 14 -12.13 -35.33 -12.57
CA TRP A 14 -12.32 -34.05 -13.28
C TRP A 14 -12.68 -32.89 -12.33
N CYS A 15 -13.43 -33.15 -11.26
CA CYS A 15 -13.72 -32.15 -10.23
C CYS A 15 -12.48 -31.75 -9.41
N TRP A 16 -11.50 -32.63 -9.24
CA TRP A 16 -10.25 -32.31 -8.53
C TRP A 16 -9.25 -31.52 -9.39
N LEU A 17 -9.28 -31.66 -10.70
CA LEU A 17 -8.42 -30.92 -11.64
C LEU A 17 -8.90 -29.47 -11.89
N ALA A 18 -10.15 -29.15 -11.58
CA ALA A 18 -10.70 -27.79 -11.77
C ALA A 18 -10.37 -26.79 -10.65
N ALA A 19 -9.70 -27.22 -9.57
CA ALA A 19 -9.45 -26.37 -8.39
C ALA A 19 -8.01 -25.84 -8.24
N ALA A 20 -7.13 -26.10 -9.21
CA ALA A 20 -5.87 -25.40 -9.28
C ALA A 20 -6.08 -24.03 -9.98
N GLN A 21 -6.76 -23.09 -9.31
CA GLN A 21 -6.65 -21.68 -9.68
C GLN A 21 -5.17 -21.30 -9.48
N SER A 22 -4.44 -21.25 -10.59
CA SER A 22 -3.11 -20.63 -10.58
C SER A 22 -3.30 -19.21 -10.04
N ALA A 23 -2.83 -18.96 -8.82
CA ALA A 23 -2.77 -17.59 -8.30
C ALA A 23 -1.98 -16.77 -9.33
N THR A 24 -2.66 -15.90 -10.07
CA THR A 24 -2.00 -15.05 -11.06
C THR A 24 -1.08 -14.09 -10.32
N ALA A 25 0.18 -14.06 -10.74
CA ALA A 25 1.17 -13.15 -10.17
C ALA A 25 0.69 -11.71 -10.35
N ALA A 26 0.50 -10.97 -9.26
CA ALA A 26 0.10 -9.57 -9.32
C ALA A 26 1.34 -8.66 -9.32
N THR A 27 1.28 -7.57 -10.09
CA THR A 27 2.24 -6.47 -10.04
C THR A 27 1.71 -5.37 -9.13
N VAL A 28 2.44 -5.05 -8.08
CA VAL A 28 2.09 -4.02 -7.09
C VAL A 28 3.02 -2.83 -7.25
N LEU A 29 2.46 -1.68 -7.58
CA LEU A 29 3.19 -0.41 -7.61
C LEU A 29 2.96 0.34 -6.30
N VAL A 30 4.06 0.68 -5.62
CA VAL A 30 4.03 1.45 -4.39
C VAL A 30 4.57 2.85 -4.67
N VAL A 31 3.73 3.87 -4.45
CA VAL A 31 4.08 5.29 -4.60
C VAL A 31 4.00 5.93 -3.21
N GLY A 32 5.13 6.43 -2.74
CA GLY A 32 5.25 6.98 -1.40
C GLY A 32 6.46 7.91 -1.24
N ASP A 33 6.72 8.30 -0.01
CA ASP A 33 7.82 9.21 0.33
C ASP A 33 8.97 8.52 1.07
N SER A 34 9.66 9.24 1.96
CA SER A 34 10.82 8.73 2.72
C SER A 34 10.47 7.60 3.68
N LEU A 35 9.25 7.54 4.19
CA LEU A 35 8.79 6.46 5.07
C LEU A 35 8.80 5.10 4.37
N ARG A 36 8.78 5.12 3.03
CA ARG A 36 8.82 3.95 2.14
C ARG A 36 10.11 3.78 1.38
N ALA A 37 10.81 4.89 1.10
CA ALA A 37 12.08 4.86 0.40
C ALA A 37 13.21 4.21 1.24
N ALA A 38 12.90 3.69 2.43
CA ALA A 38 13.86 3.17 3.41
C ALA A 38 14.92 4.21 3.77
N TYR A 39 14.50 5.48 3.98
CA TYR A 39 15.41 6.57 4.30
C TYR A 39 16.32 6.21 5.50
N GLY A 40 17.63 6.38 5.31
CA GLY A 40 18.63 6.01 6.33
C GLY A 40 18.83 4.51 6.55
N LEU A 41 18.16 3.64 5.77
CA LEU A 41 18.26 2.18 5.83
C LEU A 41 18.81 1.64 4.51
N ARG A 42 19.28 0.39 4.52
CA ARG A 42 19.50 -0.35 3.28
C ARG A 42 18.14 -0.66 2.65
N ARG A 43 18.09 -0.70 1.33
CA ARG A 43 16.86 -1.00 0.59
C ARG A 43 16.22 -2.33 1.00
N GLU A 44 17.07 -3.30 1.32
CA GLU A 44 16.70 -4.67 1.73
C GLU A 44 15.99 -4.71 3.08
N ASP A 45 16.21 -3.72 3.93
CA ASP A 45 15.61 -3.65 5.26
C ASP A 45 14.19 -3.07 5.23
N GLY A 46 13.76 -2.45 4.13
CA GLY A 46 12.44 -1.83 3.99
C GLY A 46 11.30 -2.86 3.87
N TRP A 47 10.13 -2.56 4.46
CA TRP A 47 9.01 -3.49 4.51
C TRP A 47 8.49 -3.94 3.12
N VAL A 48 8.63 -3.14 2.07
CA VAL A 48 8.28 -3.56 0.70
C VAL A 48 9.19 -4.69 0.22
N HIS A 49 10.49 -4.63 0.55
CA HIS A 49 11.41 -5.70 0.22
C HIS A 49 11.12 -6.96 1.06
N LEU A 50 10.84 -6.80 2.36
CA LEU A 50 10.43 -7.91 3.21
C LEU A 50 9.16 -8.59 2.69
N LEU A 51 8.21 -7.81 2.19
CA LEU A 51 7.00 -8.34 1.55
C LEU A 51 7.31 -9.13 0.27
N GLN A 52 8.22 -8.62 -0.58
CA GLN A 52 8.67 -9.35 -1.77
C GLN A 52 9.30 -10.70 -1.42
N GLN A 53 10.05 -10.77 -0.32
CA GLN A 53 10.63 -12.04 0.15
C GLN A 53 9.57 -13.04 0.64
N GLN A 54 8.48 -12.55 1.26
CA GLN A 54 7.39 -13.38 1.78
C GLN A 54 6.39 -13.84 0.72
N LEU A 55 6.27 -13.08 -0.38
CA LEU A 55 5.34 -13.31 -1.49
C LEU A 55 6.12 -13.27 -2.82
N PRO A 56 7.02 -14.23 -3.05
CA PRO A 56 7.94 -14.22 -4.20
C PRO A 56 7.23 -14.38 -5.55
N GLU A 57 5.99 -14.90 -5.55
CA GLU A 57 5.16 -15.05 -6.74
C GLU A 57 4.65 -13.72 -7.30
N HIS A 58 4.56 -12.68 -6.48
CA HIS A 58 4.13 -11.33 -6.89
C HIS A 58 5.34 -10.42 -7.17
N VAL A 59 5.11 -9.32 -7.88
CA VAL A 59 6.15 -8.33 -8.19
C VAL A 59 5.84 -7.03 -7.45
N PHE A 60 6.74 -6.60 -6.56
CA PHE A 60 6.58 -5.35 -5.81
C PHE A 60 7.55 -4.29 -6.32
N ILE A 61 7.01 -3.23 -6.91
CA ILE A 61 7.77 -2.09 -7.47
C ILE A 61 7.67 -0.92 -6.48
N ASN A 62 8.77 -0.63 -5.79
CA ASN A 62 8.84 0.53 -4.91
C ASN A 62 9.32 1.76 -5.69
N ALA A 63 8.39 2.64 -6.04
CA ALA A 63 8.64 3.90 -6.74
C ALA A 63 8.61 5.12 -5.80
N SER A 64 8.88 4.92 -4.50
CA SER A 64 8.88 5.99 -3.50
C SER A 64 10.12 6.90 -3.61
N ILE A 65 9.93 8.19 -3.36
CA ILE A 65 11.00 9.21 -3.38
C ILE A 65 10.99 9.98 -2.07
N SER A 66 12.15 10.05 -1.39
CA SER A 66 12.29 10.83 -0.16
C SER A 66 11.90 12.29 -0.35
N GLY A 67 11.14 12.84 0.61
CA GLY A 67 10.71 14.24 0.60
C GLY A 67 9.54 14.54 -0.35
N GLU A 68 8.97 13.52 -0.98
CA GLU A 68 7.91 13.68 -1.97
C GLU A 68 6.59 14.15 -1.32
N THR A 69 5.95 15.15 -1.94
CA THR A 69 4.59 15.60 -1.60
C THR A 69 3.55 14.88 -2.44
N SER A 70 2.28 14.98 -2.03
CA SER A 70 1.16 14.44 -2.83
C SER A 70 1.11 15.04 -4.24
N GLY A 71 1.46 16.32 -4.40
CA GLY A 71 1.51 16.99 -5.71
C GLY A 71 2.59 16.42 -6.63
N ASN A 72 3.79 16.15 -6.09
CA ASN A 72 4.89 15.57 -6.87
C ASN A 72 4.57 14.11 -7.27
N GLY A 73 4.06 13.32 -6.33
CA GLY A 73 3.62 11.95 -6.62
C GLY A 73 2.55 11.89 -7.69
N LEU A 74 1.56 12.79 -7.63
CA LEU A 74 0.52 12.91 -8.65
C LEU A 74 1.11 13.22 -10.03
N ALA A 75 2.08 14.14 -10.11
CA ALA A 75 2.66 14.56 -11.38
C ALA A 75 3.37 13.42 -12.14
N ARG A 76 4.01 12.48 -11.41
CA ARG A 76 4.74 11.35 -12.02
C ARG A 76 3.92 10.07 -12.15
N LEU A 77 2.78 9.96 -11.47
CA LEU A 77 1.95 8.75 -11.44
C LEU A 77 1.53 8.26 -12.84
N PRO A 78 1.11 9.11 -13.80
CA PRO A 78 0.72 8.66 -15.13
C PRO A 78 1.83 7.88 -15.85
N ALA A 79 3.08 8.36 -15.79
CA ALA A 79 4.22 7.67 -16.39
C ALA A 79 4.51 6.33 -15.73
N LEU A 80 4.40 6.25 -14.39
CA LEU A 80 4.59 5.01 -13.64
C LEU A 80 3.52 3.96 -13.98
N LEU A 81 2.25 4.38 -14.08
CA LEU A 81 1.14 3.50 -14.46
C LEU A 81 1.34 2.95 -15.88
N GLN A 82 1.73 3.81 -16.83
CA GLN A 82 2.02 3.40 -18.20
C GLN A 82 3.19 2.41 -18.27
N GLN A 83 4.26 2.68 -17.53
CA GLN A 83 5.50 1.87 -17.53
C GLN A 83 5.29 0.50 -16.92
N HIS A 84 4.61 0.44 -15.76
CA HIS A 84 4.55 -0.76 -14.94
C HIS A 84 3.27 -1.55 -15.09
N ARG A 85 2.17 -0.93 -15.55
CA ARG A 85 0.83 -1.53 -15.70
C ARG A 85 0.45 -2.39 -14.50
N PRO A 86 0.43 -1.81 -13.29
CA PRO A 86 0.22 -2.58 -12.07
C PRO A 86 -1.22 -3.08 -11.95
N ASP A 87 -1.38 -4.24 -11.31
CA ASP A 87 -2.68 -4.77 -10.88
C ASP A 87 -3.16 -4.09 -9.60
N VAL A 88 -2.21 -3.66 -8.75
CA VAL A 88 -2.47 -3.01 -7.47
C VAL A 88 -1.64 -1.73 -7.36
N LEU A 89 -2.28 -0.63 -7.00
CA LEU A 89 -1.63 0.64 -6.67
C LEU A 89 -1.74 0.90 -5.17
N VAL A 90 -0.58 1.03 -4.50
CA VAL A 90 -0.49 1.43 -3.10
C VAL A 90 -0.01 2.88 -3.04
N ILE A 91 -0.81 3.76 -2.43
CA ILE A 91 -0.50 5.18 -2.26
C ILE A 91 -0.19 5.45 -0.80
N GLU A 92 0.99 5.98 -0.52
CA GLU A 92 1.45 6.43 0.79
C GLU A 92 2.11 7.81 0.65
N LEU A 93 1.33 8.85 0.58
CA LEU A 93 1.79 10.23 0.42
C LEU A 93 0.98 11.17 1.30
N GLY A 94 1.59 12.28 1.67
CA GLY A 94 0.98 13.34 2.45
C GLY A 94 1.76 13.72 3.70
N ALA A 95 2.70 12.88 4.19
CA ALA A 95 3.51 13.24 5.35
C ALA A 95 4.22 14.59 5.12
N ASN A 96 4.85 14.75 3.98
CA ASN A 96 5.54 16.00 3.63
C ASN A 96 4.58 17.19 3.42
N ASP A 97 3.36 16.94 2.96
CA ASP A 97 2.31 17.98 2.89
C ASP A 97 1.95 18.44 4.30
N GLY A 98 1.68 17.51 5.21
CA GLY A 98 1.33 17.80 6.60
C GLY A 98 2.45 18.49 7.37
N LEU A 99 3.68 17.97 7.30
CA LEU A 99 4.85 18.51 8.00
C LEU A 99 5.25 19.92 7.50
N ARG A 100 4.94 20.24 6.25
CA ARG A 100 5.16 21.58 5.67
C ARG A 100 3.97 22.51 5.85
N GLY A 101 2.88 22.06 6.48
CA GLY A 101 1.68 22.86 6.70
C GLY A 101 0.95 23.22 5.42
N LEU A 102 1.05 22.39 4.35
CA LEU A 102 0.37 22.64 3.10
C LEU A 102 -1.16 22.54 3.27
N PRO A 103 -1.94 23.22 2.41
CA PRO A 103 -3.40 23.21 2.53
C PRO A 103 -3.99 21.81 2.41
N LEU A 104 -4.76 21.36 3.41
CA LEU A 104 -5.43 20.05 3.40
C LEU A 104 -6.34 19.80 2.20
N PRO A 105 -7.05 20.82 1.65
CA PRO A 105 -7.80 20.63 0.40
C PRO A 105 -6.90 20.24 -0.78
N ALA A 106 -5.67 20.73 -0.88
CA ALA A 106 -4.73 20.36 -1.93
C ALA A 106 -4.31 18.88 -1.79
N LEU A 107 -3.93 18.44 -0.58
CA LEU A 107 -3.63 17.03 -0.29
C LEU A 107 -4.82 16.12 -0.68
N ARG A 108 -6.03 16.47 -0.24
CA ARG A 108 -7.25 15.71 -0.56
C ARG A 108 -7.48 15.59 -2.06
N ASN A 109 -7.34 16.71 -2.79
CA ASN A 109 -7.55 16.74 -4.24
C ASN A 109 -6.48 15.93 -4.99
N ASN A 110 -5.22 16.02 -4.56
CA ASN A 110 -4.13 15.25 -5.15
C ASN A 110 -4.33 13.74 -4.95
N LEU A 111 -4.65 13.30 -3.71
CA LEU A 111 -4.94 11.90 -3.44
C LEU A 111 -6.16 11.39 -4.21
N GLN A 112 -7.24 12.21 -4.31
CA GLN A 112 -8.40 11.84 -5.12
C GLN A 112 -8.02 11.67 -6.60
N ALA A 113 -7.24 12.60 -7.16
CA ALA A 113 -6.78 12.49 -8.55
C ALA A 113 -5.90 11.25 -8.79
N MET A 114 -5.04 10.89 -7.82
CA MET A 114 -4.26 9.65 -7.90
C MET A 114 -5.16 8.40 -7.87
N ILE A 115 -6.21 8.41 -7.04
CA ILE A 115 -7.22 7.35 -7.00
C ILE A 115 -7.93 7.22 -8.35
N ASP A 116 -8.32 8.35 -8.94
CA ASP A 116 -9.00 8.36 -10.23
C ASP A 116 -8.11 7.84 -11.36
N LEU A 117 -6.83 8.20 -11.38
CA LEU A 117 -5.83 7.67 -12.33
C LEU A 117 -5.62 6.16 -12.15
N GLY A 118 -5.49 5.68 -10.91
CA GLY A 118 -5.35 4.24 -10.63
C GLY A 118 -6.57 3.45 -11.09
N ARG A 119 -7.78 4.00 -10.85
CA ARG A 119 -9.03 3.38 -11.31
C ARG A 119 -9.13 3.34 -12.84
N GLN A 120 -8.74 4.43 -13.53
CA GLN A 120 -8.69 4.47 -14.99
C GLN A 120 -7.70 3.46 -15.57
N ALA A 121 -6.61 3.19 -14.85
CA ALA A 121 -5.64 2.16 -15.21
C ALA A 121 -6.08 0.72 -14.84
N GLY A 122 -7.25 0.54 -14.22
CA GLY A 122 -7.77 -0.77 -13.82
C GLY A 122 -7.15 -1.34 -12.53
N CYS A 123 -6.44 -0.52 -11.75
CA CYS A 123 -5.79 -0.98 -10.53
C CYS A 123 -6.78 -1.20 -9.38
N ARG A 124 -6.58 -2.27 -8.61
CA ARG A 124 -7.08 -2.38 -7.23
C ARG A 124 -6.22 -1.47 -6.35
N MET A 125 -6.80 -0.85 -5.32
CA MET A 125 -6.12 0.24 -4.65
C MET A 125 -6.06 0.07 -3.15
N LEU A 126 -4.91 0.41 -2.58
CA LEU A 126 -4.70 0.54 -1.14
C LEU A 126 -4.19 1.94 -0.81
N LEU A 127 -4.91 2.65 0.05
CA LEU A 127 -4.47 3.92 0.59
C LEU A 127 -3.86 3.71 1.99
N LEU A 128 -2.64 4.17 2.20
CA LEU A 128 -1.99 4.11 3.51
C LEU A 128 -2.03 5.49 4.17
N GLY A 129 -2.82 5.56 5.22
CA GLY A 129 -3.00 6.77 6.00
C GLY A 129 -1.81 7.06 6.91
N ILE A 130 -1.59 8.33 7.13
CA ILE A 130 -0.50 8.89 7.93
C ILE A 130 -1.10 9.78 9.00
N GLN A 131 -0.40 9.94 10.12
CA GLN A 131 -0.70 10.94 11.14
C GLN A 131 0.50 11.84 11.33
N ILE A 132 0.24 13.13 11.55
CA ILE A 132 1.27 14.11 11.91
C ILE A 132 1.21 14.40 13.41
N PRO A 133 2.33 14.79 14.04
CA PRO A 133 2.37 15.08 15.45
C PRO A 133 1.36 16.14 15.88
N PRO A 134 0.74 16.02 17.07
CA PRO A 134 -0.31 16.95 17.53
C PRO A 134 0.18 18.38 17.80
N ASN A 135 1.49 18.60 17.91
CA ASN A 135 2.10 19.92 18.04
C ASN A 135 1.94 20.81 16.79
N TYR A 136 1.52 20.23 15.64
CA TYR A 136 1.07 20.97 14.46
C TYR A 136 -0.34 21.56 14.62
N GLY A 137 -0.96 21.40 15.79
CA GLY A 137 -2.30 21.81 16.13
C GLY A 137 -3.30 20.65 16.08
N PRO A 138 -4.00 20.36 17.19
CA PRO A 138 -4.83 19.15 17.30
C PRO A 138 -5.98 19.11 16.29
N ARG A 139 -6.49 20.27 15.88
CA ARG A 139 -7.54 20.34 14.84
C ARG A 139 -6.97 19.98 13.47
N TYR A 140 -5.83 20.55 13.10
CA TYR A 140 -5.16 20.29 11.83
C TYR A 140 -4.74 18.82 11.75
N ALA A 141 -4.11 18.28 12.80
CA ALA A 141 -3.69 16.87 12.83
C ALA A 141 -4.87 15.90 12.66
N ARG A 142 -6.01 16.16 13.31
CA ARG A 142 -7.22 15.33 13.12
C ARG A 142 -7.75 15.45 11.69
N GLN A 143 -7.92 16.67 11.18
CA GLN A 143 -8.42 16.89 9.83
C GLN A 143 -7.52 16.26 8.76
N PHE A 144 -6.20 16.27 8.99
CA PHE A 144 -5.22 15.60 8.14
C PHE A 144 -5.43 14.08 8.15
N ALA A 145 -5.49 13.46 9.33
CA ALA A 145 -5.67 12.02 9.47
C ALA A 145 -7.00 11.52 8.86
N ASP A 146 -8.07 12.32 8.99
CA ASP A 146 -9.41 11.97 8.50
C ASP A 146 -9.51 11.94 6.96
N ILE A 147 -8.56 12.54 6.24
CA ILE A 147 -8.56 12.56 4.77
C ILE A 147 -8.56 11.15 4.19
N TYR A 148 -7.72 10.27 4.75
CA TYR A 148 -7.48 8.93 4.19
C TYR A 148 -8.72 8.02 4.31
N PRO A 149 -9.31 7.81 5.50
CA PRO A 149 -10.52 6.98 5.61
C PRO A 149 -11.71 7.58 4.85
N GLN A 150 -11.86 8.92 4.83
CA GLN A 150 -12.94 9.56 4.08
C GLN A 150 -12.80 9.36 2.56
N LEU A 151 -11.58 9.44 2.03
CA LEU A 151 -11.33 9.17 0.61
C LEU A 151 -11.55 7.69 0.28
N ALA A 152 -11.12 6.79 1.16
CA ALA A 152 -11.30 5.36 0.96
C ALA A 152 -12.79 4.98 0.96
N GLU A 153 -13.56 5.45 1.93
CA GLU A 153 -15.01 5.25 2.01
C GLU A 153 -15.72 5.79 0.77
N LYS A 154 -15.46 7.06 0.39
CA LYS A 154 -16.02 7.70 -0.80
C LYS A 154 -15.78 6.92 -2.08
N ASN A 155 -14.60 6.29 -2.18
CA ASN A 155 -14.15 5.62 -3.40
C ASN A 155 -14.32 4.09 -3.35
N GLY A 156 -14.73 3.50 -2.23
CA GLY A 156 -14.85 2.05 -2.06
C GLY A 156 -13.52 1.31 -2.25
N ILE A 157 -12.41 1.87 -1.72
CA ILE A 157 -11.08 1.29 -1.80
C ILE A 157 -10.57 0.86 -0.43
N ALA A 158 -9.59 -0.05 -0.41
CA ALA A 158 -8.95 -0.48 0.83
C ALA A 158 -8.13 0.66 1.46
N VAL A 159 -8.09 0.69 2.80
CA VAL A 159 -7.32 1.68 3.56
C VAL A 159 -6.71 1.07 4.82
N VAL A 160 -5.48 1.46 5.13
CA VAL A 160 -4.90 1.35 6.48
C VAL A 160 -4.91 2.77 7.06
N PRO A 161 -5.78 3.10 8.02
CA PRO A 161 -5.96 4.49 8.47
C PRO A 161 -4.70 5.12 9.06
N PHE A 162 -3.84 4.31 9.70
CA PHE A 162 -2.53 4.73 10.18
C PHE A 162 -1.53 3.57 10.07
N PHE A 163 -0.70 3.58 9.03
CA PHE A 163 0.18 2.44 8.74
C PHE A 163 1.37 2.29 9.70
N LEU A 164 1.70 3.35 10.48
CA LEU A 164 2.71 3.30 11.54
C LEU A 164 2.11 2.95 12.93
N GLN A 165 0.86 2.57 13.04
CA GLN A 165 0.16 2.35 14.31
C GLN A 165 0.88 1.37 15.24
N ALA A 166 1.46 0.30 14.69
CA ALA A 166 2.15 -0.74 15.48
C ALA A 166 3.47 -0.28 16.13
N ILE A 167 3.96 0.91 15.76
CA ILE A 167 5.23 1.48 16.25
C ILE A 167 5.04 2.87 16.87
N ALA A 168 3.86 3.47 16.72
CA ALA A 168 3.57 4.81 17.21
C ALA A 168 3.71 4.89 18.74
N GLY A 169 4.35 5.96 19.22
CA GLY A 169 4.56 6.19 20.66
C GLY A 169 5.75 5.46 21.28
N ASP A 170 6.44 4.61 20.56
CA ASP A 170 7.64 3.93 21.04
C ASP A 170 8.89 4.42 20.28
N ALA A 171 9.68 5.27 20.95
CA ALA A 171 10.85 5.94 20.36
C ALA A 171 11.92 4.95 19.85
N VAL A 172 11.98 3.71 20.38
CA VAL A 172 12.96 2.70 19.95
C VAL A 172 12.79 2.29 18.48
N HIS A 173 11.58 2.49 17.94
CA HIS A 173 11.24 2.17 16.57
C HIS A 173 11.51 3.29 15.58
N PHE A 174 11.98 4.45 16.05
CA PHE A 174 12.30 5.58 15.21
C PHE A 174 13.80 5.91 15.23
N GLN A 175 14.29 6.45 14.13
CA GLN A 175 15.63 6.98 14.02
C GLN A 175 15.80 8.23 14.92
N PRO A 176 17.02 8.76 15.12
CA PRO A 176 17.24 9.94 15.95
C PRO A 176 16.43 11.19 15.55
N ASP A 177 15.96 11.25 14.31
CA ASP A 177 15.08 12.32 13.81
C ASP A 177 13.63 12.21 14.32
N THR A 178 13.26 11.13 15.00
CA THR A 178 11.92 10.83 15.56
C THR A 178 10.79 10.72 14.54
N ILE A 179 11.12 10.68 13.25
CA ILE A 179 10.17 10.64 12.13
C ILE A 179 10.29 9.32 11.37
N HIS A 180 11.51 8.93 11.01
CA HIS A 180 11.74 7.76 10.16
C HIS A 180 11.88 6.48 10.99
N PRO A 181 11.14 5.40 10.61
CA PRO A 181 11.26 4.12 11.30
C PRO A 181 12.66 3.49 11.16
N THR A 182 13.08 2.74 12.19
CA THR A 182 14.30 1.93 12.16
C THR A 182 14.10 0.65 11.33
N ALA A 183 15.19 -0.07 11.03
CA ALA A 183 15.13 -1.40 10.40
C ALA A 183 14.33 -2.40 11.25
N ALA A 184 14.46 -2.35 12.59
CA ALA A 184 13.73 -3.21 13.51
C ALA A 184 12.21 -2.95 13.51
N ALA A 185 11.77 -1.77 13.07
CA ALA A 185 10.36 -1.41 12.97
C ALA A 185 9.68 -1.96 11.69
N GLN A 186 10.45 -2.25 10.64
CA GLN A 186 9.89 -2.60 9.33
C GLN A 186 9.00 -3.86 9.33
N PRO A 187 9.33 -4.94 10.05
CA PRO A 187 8.43 -6.10 10.17
C PRO A 187 7.07 -5.75 10.82
N ARG A 188 7.04 -4.80 11.78
CA ARG A 188 5.80 -4.36 12.42
C ARG A 188 4.93 -3.53 11.47
N ILE A 189 5.56 -2.69 10.66
CA ILE A 189 4.87 -1.93 9.61
C ILE A 189 4.28 -2.90 8.59
N LEU A 190 5.06 -3.89 8.14
CA LEU A 190 4.59 -4.94 7.25
C LEU A 190 3.36 -5.66 7.82
N ALA A 191 3.40 -6.06 9.09
CA ALA A 191 2.28 -6.72 9.77
C ALA A 191 1.02 -5.85 9.80
N THR A 192 1.16 -4.52 9.84
CA THR A 192 0.03 -3.57 9.79
C THR A 192 -0.56 -3.45 8.37
N VAL A 193 0.28 -3.45 7.34
CA VAL A 193 -0.14 -3.24 5.94
C VAL A 193 -0.68 -4.52 5.30
N ARG A 194 -0.05 -5.65 5.57
CA ARG A 194 -0.29 -6.94 4.92
C ARG A 194 -1.76 -7.38 4.90
N PRO A 195 -2.54 -7.30 6.01
CA PRO A 195 -3.94 -7.75 6.02
C PRO A 195 -4.85 -6.98 5.05
N ALA A 196 -4.54 -5.70 4.78
CA ALA A 196 -5.30 -4.88 3.82
C ALA A 196 -4.82 -5.07 2.38
N LEU A 197 -3.57 -5.48 2.18
CA LEU A 197 -2.96 -5.65 0.86
C LEU A 197 -3.23 -7.04 0.27
N GLU A 198 -3.10 -8.11 1.04
CA GLU A 198 -3.22 -9.51 0.53
C GLU A 198 -4.53 -9.77 -0.22
N PRO A 199 -5.73 -9.32 0.24
CA PRO A 199 -6.96 -9.50 -0.52
C PRO A 199 -6.94 -8.86 -1.91
N LEU A 200 -6.12 -7.82 -2.10
CA LEU A 200 -5.96 -7.12 -3.37
C LEU A 200 -5.02 -7.84 -4.35
N LEU A 201 -4.28 -8.84 -3.91
CA LEU A 201 -3.38 -9.62 -4.76
C LEU A 201 -4.12 -10.72 -5.54
N GLN A 202 -5.32 -11.06 -5.11
CA GLN A 202 -6.18 -12.02 -5.82
C GLN A 202 -6.91 -11.32 -6.97
N PRO A 203 -7.18 -12.02 -8.10
CA PRO A 203 -7.90 -11.46 -9.23
C PRO A 203 -9.32 -11.04 -8.89
#